data_d17ff7755ffdea962495de21ed4d2552
#
_entry.id   d17ff7755ffdea962495de21ed4d2552
#
_cell.length_a   1.000
_cell.length_b   1.000
_cell.length_c   1.000
_cell.angle_alpha   90.00
_cell.angle_beta   90.00
_cell.angle_gamma   90.00
#
_symmetry.space_group_name_H-M   'P 1'
#
loop_
_entity.id
_entity.type
_entity.pdbx_description
1 polymer ?
#
loop_
_entity_poly.entity_id
_entity_poly.type
_entity_poly.pdbx_seq_one_letter_code
_entity_poly.pdbx_strand_id
1 'polypeptide(L)'
;EGGTPGNTKPRDAYRTIARSISKDFKTWSEPVRMQFAGEEKARNLYSNATMPYFRAPHILISTPHRMISEEVVPRAELEAYQTELRAITNSIGDVMLMSSRDGTTYDRTFMDAFVRPGMERGAWHARSLFASMGIVPTSDAEMSFYVSTNYAIPSHQIRRYSLRTDGFASIHAGYKGGKVTTKPLRFS
;
A
#
# COMPACT_ATOMS: atom_id res chain seq x y z
N GLU A 1 -7.04 -17.30 38.87
CA GLU A 1 -5.87 -16.45 38.48
C GLU A 1 -5.22 -17.05 37.23
N GLY A 2 -5.73 -16.70 36.06
CA GLY A 2 -5.18 -17.11 34.79
C GLY A 2 -4.79 -15.89 33.98
N GLY A 3 -3.54 -15.42 34.15
CA GLY A 3 -2.96 -14.41 33.33
C GLY A 3 -2.87 -14.91 31.87
N THR A 4 -3.48 -14.19 30.95
CA THR A 4 -3.32 -14.44 29.51
C THR A 4 -1.83 -14.36 29.18
N PRO A 5 -1.20 -15.35 28.54
CA PRO A 5 0.20 -15.27 28.16
C PRO A 5 0.39 -14.04 27.29
N GLY A 6 1.25 -13.12 27.72
CA GLY A 6 1.58 -11.93 26.97
C GLY A 6 2.05 -12.33 25.57
N ASN A 7 1.37 -11.82 24.55
CA ASN A 7 1.69 -12.04 23.15
C ASN A 7 2.98 -11.26 22.83
N THR A 8 4.13 -11.78 23.27
CA THR A 8 5.45 -11.28 22.94
C THR A 8 5.71 -11.60 21.48
N LYS A 9 5.33 -10.68 20.58
CA LYS A 9 5.73 -10.77 19.19
C LYS A 9 7.26 -10.76 19.13
N PRO A 10 7.89 -11.68 18.40
CA PRO A 10 9.32 -11.58 18.15
C PRO A 10 9.68 -10.19 17.65
N ARG A 11 10.81 -9.62 18.11
CA ARG A 11 11.26 -8.28 17.69
C ARG A 11 11.36 -8.12 16.17
N ASP A 12 11.55 -9.23 15.45
CA ASP A 12 11.64 -9.28 13.99
C ASP A 12 10.34 -9.64 13.28
N ALA A 13 9.21 -9.71 13.99
CA ALA A 13 7.93 -9.99 13.38
C ALA A 13 7.44 -8.80 12.57
N TYR A 14 7.32 -8.99 11.27
CA TYR A 14 6.71 -8.02 10.36
C TYR A 14 5.39 -8.55 9.82
N ARG A 15 4.49 -7.64 9.46
CA ARG A 15 3.21 -8.00 8.84
C ARG A 15 3.43 -8.29 7.37
N THR A 16 2.87 -9.38 6.92
CA THR A 16 2.88 -9.80 5.52
C THR A 16 1.49 -10.26 5.13
N ILE A 17 1.30 -10.46 3.85
CA ILE A 17 0.04 -10.87 3.25
C ILE A 17 0.20 -12.30 2.76
N ALA A 18 -0.84 -13.10 2.94
CA ALA A 18 -0.93 -14.43 2.37
C ALA A 18 -2.20 -14.51 1.52
N ARG A 19 -2.18 -15.40 0.52
CA ARG A 19 -3.26 -15.66 -0.40
C ARG A 19 -3.73 -17.09 -0.27
N SER A 20 -5.03 -17.28 -0.16
CA SER A 20 -5.70 -18.57 -0.36
C SER A 20 -6.66 -18.47 -1.54
N ILE A 21 -6.93 -19.58 -2.19
CA ILE A 21 -7.82 -19.67 -3.35
C ILE A 21 -8.93 -20.67 -3.03
N SER A 22 -10.14 -20.32 -3.44
CA SER A 22 -11.30 -21.23 -3.38
C SER A 22 -12.05 -21.20 -4.70
N LYS A 23 -12.59 -22.33 -5.12
CA LYS A 23 -13.46 -22.48 -6.29
C LYS A 23 -14.95 -22.43 -5.92
N ASP A 24 -15.28 -22.68 -4.66
CA ASP A 24 -16.65 -22.87 -4.18
C ASP A 24 -16.98 -22.05 -2.92
N PHE A 25 -16.05 -21.21 -2.46
CA PHE A 25 -16.10 -20.45 -1.18
C PHE A 25 -16.26 -21.30 0.08
N LYS A 26 -16.08 -22.64 -0.04
CA LYS A 26 -16.15 -23.57 1.09
C LYS A 26 -14.81 -24.21 1.38
N THR A 27 -14.14 -24.66 0.34
CA THR A 27 -12.82 -25.29 0.43
C THR A 27 -11.75 -24.31 -0.04
N TRP A 28 -10.74 -24.07 0.79
CA TRP A 28 -9.68 -23.12 0.55
C TRP A 28 -8.33 -23.82 0.46
N SER A 29 -7.47 -23.35 -0.41
CA SER A 29 -6.09 -23.78 -0.46
C SER A 29 -5.33 -23.36 0.80
N GLU A 30 -4.22 -24.02 1.08
CA GLU A 30 -3.27 -23.54 2.07
C GLU A 30 -2.82 -22.11 1.74
N PRO A 31 -2.65 -21.25 2.75
CA PRO A 31 -2.19 -19.89 2.56
C PRO A 31 -0.75 -19.85 2.03
N VAL A 32 -0.55 -19.18 0.89
CA VAL A 32 0.77 -18.91 0.32
C VAL A 32 1.15 -17.47 0.60
N ARG A 33 2.29 -17.28 1.25
CA ARG A 33 2.81 -15.93 1.54
C ARG A 33 3.15 -15.21 0.25
N MET A 34 2.83 -13.91 0.21
CA MET A 34 3.27 -13.01 -0.83
C MET A 34 4.80 -13.01 -0.93
N GLN A 35 5.28 -13.11 -2.14
CA GLN A 35 6.71 -13.03 -2.48
C GLN A 35 6.97 -11.74 -3.25
N PHE A 36 8.19 -11.26 -3.16
CA PHE A 36 8.61 -10.05 -3.86
C PHE A 36 9.75 -10.39 -4.81
N ALA A 37 9.70 -9.84 -6.02
CA ALA A 37 10.81 -9.90 -6.94
C ALA A 37 11.96 -9.07 -6.37
N GLY A 38 13.14 -9.68 -6.25
CA GLY A 38 14.33 -9.09 -5.63
C GLY A 38 14.53 -9.50 -4.15
N GLU A 39 15.63 -9.07 -3.56
CA GLU A 39 16.07 -9.46 -2.21
C GLU A 39 15.40 -8.66 -1.07
N GLU A 40 14.48 -7.79 -1.37
CA GLU A 40 13.92 -6.91 -0.36
C GLU A 40 13.04 -7.64 0.65
N LYS A 41 13.35 -7.43 1.92
CA LYS A 41 12.54 -7.88 3.05
C LYS A 41 11.12 -7.33 2.91
N ALA A 42 10.14 -8.21 3.10
CA ALA A 42 8.76 -7.78 3.25
C ALA A 42 8.69 -6.76 4.39
N ARG A 43 8.30 -5.54 4.07
CA ARG A 43 8.07 -4.49 5.07
C ARG A 43 6.63 -4.56 5.51
N ASN A 44 6.35 -4.16 6.73
CA ASN A 44 5.03 -4.16 7.36
C ASN A 44 3.91 -3.70 6.42
N LEU A 45 3.36 -4.63 5.63
CA LEU A 45 2.26 -4.37 4.71
C LEU A 45 0.93 -4.74 5.37
N TYR A 46 -0.01 -3.85 5.21
CA TYR A 46 -1.39 -3.99 5.67
C TYR A 46 -2.32 -3.87 4.49
N SER A 47 -3.46 -4.52 4.53
CA SER A 47 -4.50 -4.42 3.51
C SER A 47 -3.94 -4.45 2.09
N ASN A 48 -4.06 -5.56 1.43
CA ASN A 48 -3.44 -5.75 0.12
C ASN A 48 -4.10 -4.94 -0.99
N ALA A 49 -5.42 -4.78 -0.95
CA ALA A 49 -6.22 -4.09 -1.96
C ALA A 49 -5.90 -4.52 -3.41
N THR A 50 -5.58 -5.81 -3.60
CA THR A 50 -5.23 -6.37 -4.92
C THR A 50 -6.47 -6.63 -5.76
N MET A 51 -6.49 -6.12 -6.98
CA MET A 51 -7.56 -6.34 -7.97
C MET A 51 -6.99 -6.49 -9.37
N PRO A 52 -7.67 -7.23 -10.27
CA PRO A 52 -7.37 -7.18 -11.69
C PRO A 52 -7.49 -5.75 -12.22
N TYR A 53 -6.53 -5.35 -13.05
CA TYR A 53 -6.62 -4.05 -13.71
C TYR A 53 -7.67 -4.11 -14.82
N PHE A 54 -8.60 -3.17 -14.85
CA PHE A 54 -9.78 -3.25 -15.72
C PHE A 54 -9.46 -3.26 -17.22
N ARG A 55 -8.34 -2.68 -17.65
CA ARG A 55 -7.88 -2.69 -19.05
C ARG A 55 -7.02 -3.90 -19.41
N ALA A 56 -6.41 -4.53 -18.41
CA ALA A 56 -5.52 -5.68 -18.57
C ALA A 56 -5.71 -6.64 -17.39
N PRO A 57 -6.81 -7.42 -17.35
CA PRO A 57 -7.17 -8.23 -16.18
C PRO A 57 -6.15 -9.30 -15.78
N HIS A 58 -5.22 -9.64 -16.68
CA HIS A 58 -4.08 -10.51 -16.38
C HIS A 58 -2.97 -9.83 -15.56
N ILE A 59 -3.11 -8.53 -15.32
CA ILE A 59 -2.24 -7.76 -14.42
C ILE A 59 -3.05 -7.42 -13.17
N LEU A 60 -2.55 -7.84 -12.04
CA LEU A 60 -3.10 -7.48 -10.74
C LEU A 60 -2.38 -6.22 -10.26
N ILE A 61 -3.14 -5.22 -9.86
CA ILE A 61 -2.63 -4.01 -9.22
C ILE A 61 -2.96 -4.08 -7.74
N SER A 62 -2.01 -3.74 -6.90
CA SER A 62 -2.13 -3.75 -5.45
C SER A 62 -1.70 -2.40 -4.88
N THR A 63 -2.49 -1.91 -3.94
CA THR A 63 -2.23 -0.64 -3.24
C THR A 63 -2.21 -0.86 -1.73
N PRO A 64 -1.24 -1.64 -1.21
CA PRO A 64 -1.17 -1.93 0.20
C PRO A 64 -0.81 -0.70 1.02
N HIS A 65 -1.35 -0.63 2.22
CA HIS A 65 -0.82 0.25 3.26
C HIS A 65 0.53 -0.28 3.74
N ARG A 66 1.55 0.57 3.71
CA ARG A 66 2.86 0.27 4.30
C ARG A 66 3.02 1.03 5.61
N MET A 67 3.35 0.32 6.67
CA MET A 67 3.71 0.92 7.93
C MET A 67 5.23 1.02 8.05
N ILE A 68 5.73 2.23 8.18
CA ILE A 68 7.14 2.54 8.44
C ILE A 68 7.30 2.65 9.94
N SER A 69 7.93 1.65 10.55
CA SER A 69 8.03 1.50 12.01
C SER A 69 9.16 2.31 12.63
N GLU A 70 9.93 3.02 11.82
CA GLU A 70 11.01 3.89 12.28
C GLU A 70 10.44 5.12 12.98
N GLU A 71 11.14 5.64 13.96
CA GLU A 71 10.75 6.87 14.65
C GLU A 71 10.90 8.08 13.73
N VAL A 72 9.86 8.36 12.97
CA VAL A 72 9.86 9.46 11.97
C VAL A 72 9.18 10.72 12.47
N VAL A 73 8.42 10.64 13.56
CA VAL A 73 7.75 11.79 14.18
C VAL A 73 8.54 12.19 15.43
N PRO A 74 8.98 13.46 15.57
CA PRO A 74 9.66 13.92 16.77
C PRO A 74 8.84 13.67 18.02
N ARG A 75 9.49 13.24 19.10
CA ARG A 75 8.81 12.84 20.34
C ARG A 75 7.95 13.97 20.94
N ALA A 76 8.44 15.20 20.92
CA ALA A 76 7.70 16.36 21.42
C ALA A 76 6.40 16.60 20.62
N GLU A 77 6.44 16.35 19.33
CA GLU A 77 5.25 16.41 18.47
C GLU A 77 4.26 15.30 18.80
N LEU A 78 4.77 14.09 19.03
CA LEU A 78 3.97 12.94 19.40
C LEU A 78 3.25 13.14 20.73
N GLU A 79 3.94 13.68 21.72
CA GLU A 79 3.37 13.96 23.06
C GLU A 79 2.24 14.99 22.99
N ALA A 80 2.38 16.03 22.17
CA ALA A 80 1.32 17.00 21.93
C ALA A 80 0.06 16.39 21.28
N TYR A 81 0.22 15.32 20.52
CA TYR A 81 -0.90 14.58 19.90
C TYR A 81 -1.50 13.51 20.80
N GLN A 82 -0.69 12.86 21.62
CA GLN A 82 -1.15 11.75 22.48
C GLN A 82 -2.13 12.20 23.55
N THR A 83 -2.09 13.47 23.96
CA THR A 83 -3.10 14.07 24.84
C THR A 83 -4.47 14.15 24.20
N GLU A 84 -4.55 14.28 22.87
CA GLU A 84 -5.82 14.38 22.14
C GLU A 84 -6.25 13.04 21.51
N LEU A 85 -5.30 12.19 21.13
CA LEU A 85 -5.53 11.06 20.24
C LEU A 85 -4.71 9.83 20.65
N ARG A 86 -5.29 8.95 21.45
CA ARG A 86 -4.67 7.68 21.93
C ARG A 86 -4.18 6.73 20.83
N ALA A 87 -4.41 7.01 19.56
CA ALA A 87 -4.11 6.14 18.43
C ALA A 87 -2.82 6.51 17.68
N ILE A 88 -2.17 7.60 18.02
CA ILE A 88 -0.98 8.08 17.31
C ILE A 88 0.25 7.35 17.84
N THR A 89 0.97 6.74 16.94
CA THR A 89 2.30 6.15 17.16
C THR A 89 3.32 6.99 16.41
N ASN A 90 4.60 6.92 16.79
CA ASN A 90 5.64 7.66 16.08
C ASN A 90 6.08 7.00 14.74
N SER A 91 5.29 6.10 14.23
CA SER A 91 5.43 5.52 12.91
C SER A 91 4.53 6.23 11.90
N ILE A 92 4.85 6.13 10.62
CA ILE A 92 4.09 6.71 9.54
C ILE A 92 3.51 5.62 8.65
N GLY A 93 2.37 5.89 8.02
CA GLY A 93 1.78 5.02 7.02
C GLY A 93 1.65 5.71 5.67
N ASP A 94 1.96 4.98 4.61
CA ASP A 94 1.73 5.40 3.23
C ASP A 94 1.05 4.29 2.43
N VAL A 95 0.72 4.57 1.18
CA VAL A 95 0.21 3.59 0.23
C VAL A 95 1.29 3.33 -0.82
N MET A 96 1.63 2.07 -1.01
CA MET A 96 2.53 1.63 -2.09
C MET A 96 1.77 1.25 -3.35
N LEU A 97 2.48 1.18 -4.46
CA LEU A 97 2.04 0.55 -5.70
C LEU A 97 2.83 -0.72 -5.94
N MET A 98 2.12 -1.82 -6.18
CA MET A 98 2.70 -3.09 -6.57
C MET A 98 1.89 -3.69 -7.71
N SER A 99 2.51 -4.57 -8.49
CA SER A 99 1.82 -5.36 -9.51
C SER A 99 2.19 -6.83 -9.45
N SER A 100 1.31 -7.68 -9.93
CA SER A 100 1.54 -9.12 -10.02
C SER A 100 0.86 -9.70 -11.26
N ARG A 101 1.40 -10.82 -11.77
CA ARG A 101 0.79 -11.58 -12.84
C ARG A 101 0.24 -12.94 -12.38
N ASP A 102 0.65 -13.38 -11.20
CA ASP A 102 0.25 -14.68 -10.63
C ASP A 102 -0.51 -14.55 -9.30
N GLY A 103 -0.53 -13.34 -8.72
CA GLY A 103 -1.15 -13.05 -7.44
C GLY A 103 -0.37 -13.57 -6.23
N THR A 104 0.85 -14.03 -6.43
CA THR A 104 1.75 -14.52 -5.38
C THR A 104 3.04 -13.75 -5.37
N THR A 105 3.68 -13.58 -6.54
CA THR A 105 4.90 -12.80 -6.70
C THR A 105 4.56 -11.39 -7.15
N TYR A 106 5.00 -10.41 -6.38
CA TYR A 106 4.72 -9.00 -6.63
C TYR A 106 5.97 -8.23 -7.00
N ASP A 107 5.86 -7.41 -8.03
CA ASP A 107 6.87 -6.44 -8.40
C ASP A 107 6.65 -5.17 -7.57
N ARG A 108 7.75 -4.71 -6.94
CA ARG A 108 7.83 -3.49 -6.13
C ARG A 108 8.92 -2.56 -6.65
N THR A 109 9.06 -2.45 -7.95
CA THR A 109 10.07 -1.57 -8.56
C THR A 109 9.97 -0.13 -8.03
N PHE A 110 8.75 0.32 -7.73
CA PHE A 110 8.49 1.64 -7.18
C PHE A 110 8.35 1.56 -5.67
N MET A 111 9.45 1.76 -4.95
CA MET A 111 9.47 1.75 -3.48
C MET A 111 9.06 3.09 -2.86
N ASP A 112 8.95 4.13 -3.66
CA ASP A 112 8.37 5.40 -3.22
C ASP A 112 6.88 5.26 -2.88
N ALA A 113 6.40 6.12 -2.00
CA ALA A 113 4.98 6.17 -1.68
C ALA A 113 4.16 6.56 -2.92
N PHE A 114 3.19 5.74 -3.28
CA PHE A 114 2.20 6.04 -4.31
C PHE A 114 1.20 7.11 -3.84
N VAL A 115 0.76 6.99 -2.59
CA VAL A 115 0.06 8.07 -1.89
C VAL A 115 0.81 8.37 -0.61
N ARG A 116 1.24 9.61 -0.49
CA ARG A 116 1.94 10.12 0.70
C ARG A 116 0.95 10.73 1.69
N PRO A 117 1.29 10.77 2.99
CA PRO A 117 0.56 11.60 3.93
C PRO A 117 0.48 13.05 3.44
N GLY A 118 -0.65 13.71 3.73
CA GLY A 118 -0.84 15.13 3.44
C GLY A 118 0.11 16.03 4.26
N MET A 119 0.02 17.32 4.01
CA MET A 119 0.83 18.33 4.75
C MET A 119 0.22 18.64 6.12
N GLU A 120 -1.04 18.29 6.32
CA GLU A 120 -1.73 18.49 7.57
C GLU A 120 -1.15 17.61 8.68
N ARG A 121 -1.02 18.18 9.86
CA ARG A 121 -0.44 17.53 11.03
C ARG A 121 -1.08 16.17 11.36
N GLY A 122 -2.41 16.07 11.31
CA GLY A 122 -3.16 14.82 11.56
C GLY A 122 -2.95 13.71 10.54
N ALA A 123 -2.25 13.95 9.42
CA ALA A 123 -1.93 12.94 8.43
C ALA A 123 -0.69 12.10 8.77
N TRP A 124 0.14 12.55 9.73
CA TRP A 124 1.44 11.95 10.03
C TRP A 124 1.37 10.95 11.19
N HIS A 125 0.74 9.80 10.95
CA HIS A 125 0.72 8.68 11.89
C HIS A 125 0.57 7.34 11.16
N ALA A 126 0.84 6.25 11.86
CA ALA A 126 0.91 4.89 11.31
C ALA A 126 -0.36 4.40 10.60
N ARG A 127 -1.51 5.01 10.87
CA ARG A 127 -2.81 4.60 10.35
C ARG A 127 -3.45 5.66 9.46
N SER A 128 -2.64 6.59 8.95
CA SER A 128 -3.19 7.74 8.24
C SER A 128 -3.85 7.40 6.90
N LEU A 129 -3.36 6.38 6.18
CA LEU A 129 -3.73 6.11 4.80
C LEU A 129 -4.06 4.63 4.56
N PHE A 130 -5.29 4.35 4.13
CA PHE A 130 -5.69 3.02 3.68
C PHE A 130 -6.41 3.11 2.33
N ALA A 131 -5.80 2.56 1.29
CA ALA A 131 -6.46 2.46 0.00
C ALA A 131 -7.60 1.44 0.05
N SER A 132 -8.73 1.81 -0.53
CA SER A 132 -9.83 0.88 -0.81
C SER A 132 -9.42 -0.07 -1.92
N MET A 133 -10.09 -1.20 -1.99
CA MET A 133 -9.87 -2.17 -3.05
C MET A 133 -10.38 -1.64 -4.39
N GLY A 134 -9.54 -1.70 -5.42
CA GLY A 134 -9.90 -1.42 -6.79
C GLY A 134 -9.56 -0.02 -7.29
N ILE A 135 -9.25 0.02 -8.57
CA ILE A 135 -9.07 1.22 -9.37
C ILE A 135 -10.11 1.16 -10.48
N VAL A 136 -10.94 2.18 -10.59
CA VAL A 136 -12.09 2.18 -11.49
C VAL A 136 -11.97 3.26 -12.55
N PRO A 137 -12.40 3.02 -13.80
CA PRO A 137 -12.50 4.06 -14.81
C PRO A 137 -13.56 5.09 -14.38
N THR A 138 -13.21 6.35 -14.44
CA THR A 138 -14.12 7.47 -14.13
C THR A 138 -14.38 8.35 -15.33
N SER A 139 -13.59 8.23 -16.38
CA SER A 139 -13.84 8.72 -17.74
C SER A 139 -12.97 7.94 -18.74
N ASP A 140 -13.05 8.26 -20.01
CA ASP A 140 -12.21 7.65 -21.05
C ASP A 140 -10.71 7.87 -20.80
N ALA A 141 -10.35 8.99 -20.21
CA ALA A 141 -8.97 9.39 -19.97
C ALA A 141 -8.55 9.31 -18.49
N GLU A 142 -9.48 9.04 -17.57
CA GLU A 142 -9.25 9.08 -16.14
C GLU A 142 -9.67 7.80 -15.44
N MET A 143 -8.89 7.38 -14.48
CA MET A 143 -9.23 6.35 -13.50
C MET A 143 -9.09 6.89 -12.09
N SER A 144 -9.85 6.33 -11.16
CA SER A 144 -9.86 6.78 -9.77
C SER A 144 -9.74 5.63 -8.79
N PHE A 145 -9.23 5.94 -7.62
CA PHE A 145 -9.25 5.07 -6.45
C PHE A 145 -9.50 5.90 -5.19
N TYR A 146 -9.87 5.23 -4.13
CA TYR A 146 -10.29 5.90 -2.90
C TYR A 146 -9.35 5.52 -1.76
N VAL A 147 -9.03 6.49 -0.92
CA VAL A 147 -8.15 6.31 0.23
C VAL A 147 -8.82 6.89 1.47
N SER A 148 -8.94 6.06 2.49
CA SER A 148 -9.27 6.50 3.85
C SER A 148 -8.07 7.26 4.39
N THR A 149 -8.26 8.50 4.79
CA THR A 149 -7.22 9.37 5.35
C THR A 149 -7.56 9.75 6.78
N ASN A 150 -6.54 9.98 7.61
CA ASN A 150 -6.69 10.38 9.00
C ASN A 150 -7.52 9.37 9.83
N TYR A 151 -7.29 8.07 9.61
CA TYR A 151 -8.03 7.01 10.30
C TYR A 151 -7.88 7.14 11.84
N ALA A 152 -8.97 6.91 12.54
CA ALA A 152 -9.08 6.98 14.00
C ALA A 152 -8.90 8.37 14.63
N ILE A 153 -8.99 9.44 13.85
CA ILE A 153 -9.03 10.82 14.37
C ILE A 153 -10.27 11.57 13.86
N PRO A 154 -10.70 12.68 14.50
CA PRO A 154 -11.93 13.39 14.11
C PRO A 154 -11.98 13.88 12.67
N SER A 155 -10.83 14.12 12.05
CA SER A 155 -10.71 14.54 10.65
C SER A 155 -10.69 13.36 9.66
N HIS A 156 -11.06 12.15 10.09
CA HIS A 156 -11.14 10.98 9.22
C HIS A 156 -12.10 11.23 8.05
N GLN A 157 -11.63 10.93 6.86
CA GLN A 157 -12.41 11.08 5.63
C GLN A 157 -11.95 10.11 4.55
N ILE A 158 -12.78 9.92 3.53
CA ILE A 158 -12.41 9.21 2.30
C ILE A 158 -12.13 10.24 1.23
N ARG A 159 -10.94 10.18 0.63
CA ARG A 159 -10.55 11.03 -0.50
C ARG A 159 -10.52 10.22 -1.79
N ARG A 160 -11.02 10.81 -2.86
CA ARG A 160 -10.83 10.31 -4.22
C ARG A 160 -9.50 10.83 -4.76
N TYR A 161 -8.71 9.92 -5.27
CA TYR A 161 -7.52 10.22 -6.05
C TYR A 161 -7.77 9.84 -7.49
N SER A 162 -7.32 10.67 -8.42
CA SER A 162 -7.45 10.39 -9.84
C SER A 162 -6.10 10.37 -10.54
N LEU A 163 -6.03 9.54 -11.56
CA LEU A 163 -4.87 9.35 -12.41
C LEU A 163 -5.34 9.38 -13.87
N ARG A 164 -4.47 9.80 -14.75
CA ARG A 164 -4.63 9.51 -16.18
C ARG A 164 -4.71 7.97 -16.36
N THR A 165 -5.59 7.52 -17.22
CA THR A 165 -5.68 6.08 -17.55
C THR A 165 -4.28 5.54 -17.91
N ASP A 166 -3.91 4.39 -17.34
CA ASP A 166 -2.58 3.78 -17.38
C ASP A 166 -1.43 4.62 -16.78
N GLY A 167 -1.73 5.71 -16.10
CA GLY A 167 -0.77 6.69 -15.58
C GLY A 167 -0.14 6.34 -14.24
N PHE A 168 0.14 5.06 -13.95
CA PHE A 168 0.70 4.62 -12.66
C PHE A 168 2.14 5.08 -12.42
N ALA A 169 2.92 5.19 -13.48
CA ALA A 169 4.32 5.55 -13.42
C ALA A 169 4.72 6.36 -14.66
N SER A 170 5.80 7.10 -14.53
CA SER A 170 6.39 7.85 -15.64
C SER A 170 7.89 7.63 -15.68
N ILE A 171 8.45 7.78 -16.89
CA ILE A 171 9.89 7.81 -17.09
C ILE A 171 10.30 9.28 -17.05
N HIS A 172 11.26 9.59 -16.19
CA HIS A 172 11.78 10.92 -16.04
C HIS A 172 13.23 11.00 -16.53
N ALA A 173 13.54 12.05 -17.30
CA ALA A 173 14.91 12.37 -17.69
C ALA A 173 15.25 13.79 -17.20
N GLY A 174 16.49 13.98 -16.77
CA GLY A 174 17.00 15.29 -16.42
C GLY A 174 17.34 16.13 -17.67
N TYR A 175 17.87 17.34 -17.48
CA TYR A 175 18.22 18.27 -18.55
C TYR A 175 19.20 17.70 -19.59
N LYS A 176 20.02 16.75 -19.23
CA LYS A 176 20.95 16.07 -20.16
C LYS A 176 20.25 15.04 -21.06
N GLY A 177 18.96 14.88 -20.92
CA GLY A 177 18.21 13.86 -21.62
C GLY A 177 18.44 12.46 -21.03
N GLY A 178 17.88 11.45 -21.70
CA GLY A 178 18.02 10.05 -21.32
C GLY A 178 17.61 9.13 -22.46
N LYS A 179 18.02 7.87 -22.39
CA LYS A 179 17.64 6.82 -23.33
C LYS A 179 16.83 5.76 -22.59
N VAL A 180 15.70 5.39 -23.17
CA VAL A 180 14.88 4.27 -22.67
C VAL A 180 14.86 3.19 -23.73
N THR A 181 15.10 1.95 -23.32
CA THR A 181 14.95 0.78 -24.18
C THR A 181 13.88 -0.10 -23.56
N THR A 182 12.79 -0.33 -24.28
CA THR A 182 11.74 -1.25 -23.86
C THR A 182 12.11 -2.68 -24.24
N LYS A 183 11.47 -3.64 -23.58
CA LYS A 183 11.43 -5.02 -24.11
C LYS A 183 10.70 -5.02 -25.45
N PRO A 184 10.94 -6.02 -26.33
CA PRO A 184 10.18 -6.15 -27.56
C PRO A 184 8.66 -6.18 -27.28
N LEU A 185 7.92 -5.36 -28.01
CA LEU A 185 6.47 -5.28 -27.92
C LEU A 185 5.87 -5.92 -29.18
N ARG A 186 4.77 -6.65 -29.00
CA ARG A 186 3.92 -7.10 -30.11
C ARG A 186 2.72 -6.18 -30.17
N PHE A 187 2.44 -5.70 -31.37
CA PHE A 187 1.22 -4.94 -31.66
C PHE A 187 0.30 -5.83 -32.50
N SER A 188 -0.99 -5.79 -32.18
CA SER A 188 -2.06 -6.41 -32.96
C SER A 188 -2.93 -5.33 -33.56
#